data_a003c85a4793408a1f9b370812f4abfd
#
_entry.id   a003c85a4793408a1f9b370812f4abfd
#
_cell.length_a   1.000
_cell.length_b   1.000
_cell.length_c   1.000
_cell.angle_alpha   90.00
_cell.angle_beta   90.00
_cell.angle_gamma   90.00
#
_symmetry.space_group_name_H-M   'P 1'
#
loop_
_entity.id
_entity.type
_entity.pdbx_description
1 polymer ?
#
loop_
_entity_poly.entity_id
_entity_poly.type
_entity_poly.pdbx_seq_one_letter_code
_entity_poly.pdbx_strand_id
1 'polypeptide(L)'
;RYLGTFPEEATAVPLSVLKALAQQLSIMSIKCFREYRETPQRWSHMAEIRDHYGYLNFSDFVVGFRLTRWLFDLCWTGTDRPGILFDRVTDWLFAHKVLLPGSSLLERFVSKVRHRAENRLWSCLVRSLSEEQKQRLDALLTTPEGSRRSSQLDRLRSGPVTISGPSLVKSLERLQTIRNLGISLPSAVKIPLSRITALARFATTAKVTAIIRLPVDRRLATLVAFIHRLEATAHDEALEIFEILLHSLFKKAKQTDKKARLRTLKDLDKAATTLVSACNVILNPDLPDNTLRTHVFALASREEIASA
;
A
#
# COMPACT_ATOMS: atom_id res chain seq x y z
N ARG A 1 -26.75 -27.47 -20.62
CA ARG A 1 -26.24 -27.78 -19.30
C ARG A 1 -24.79 -27.30 -19.12
N TYR A 2 -23.87 -27.73 -20.00
CA TYR A 2 -22.44 -27.39 -19.88
C TYR A 2 -22.09 -25.94 -20.24
N LEU A 3 -22.82 -25.34 -21.19
CA LEU A 3 -22.56 -23.96 -21.62
C LEU A 3 -23.21 -22.89 -20.72
N GLY A 4 -24.17 -23.29 -19.86
CA GLY A 4 -24.90 -22.36 -19.02
C GLY A 4 -25.82 -21.40 -19.77
N THR A 5 -25.94 -21.55 -21.09
CA THR A 5 -26.77 -20.72 -21.95
C THR A 5 -27.35 -21.55 -23.12
N PHE A 6 -28.37 -21.03 -23.75
CA PHE A 6 -28.86 -21.58 -25.00
C PHE A 6 -28.15 -20.90 -26.18
N PRO A 7 -27.68 -21.69 -27.19
CA PRO A 7 -27.07 -21.11 -28.38
C PRO A 7 -28.04 -20.17 -29.10
N GLU A 8 -27.63 -18.94 -29.35
CA GLU A 8 -28.44 -17.99 -30.11
C GLU A 8 -28.46 -18.30 -31.62
N GLU A 9 -27.33 -18.81 -32.13
CA GLU A 9 -27.15 -19.13 -33.55
C GLU A 9 -26.83 -20.62 -33.75
N ALA A 10 -27.42 -21.19 -34.80
CA ALA A 10 -27.10 -22.56 -35.22
C ALA A 10 -25.62 -22.74 -35.56
N THR A 11 -24.98 -21.68 -36.04
CA THR A 11 -23.53 -21.64 -36.34
C THR A 11 -22.64 -21.67 -35.10
N ALA A 12 -23.15 -21.36 -33.91
CA ALA A 12 -22.44 -21.43 -32.67
C ALA A 12 -22.18 -22.89 -32.20
N VAL A 13 -22.90 -23.87 -32.79
CA VAL A 13 -22.69 -25.29 -32.50
C VAL A 13 -21.78 -25.90 -33.57
N PRO A 14 -20.64 -26.48 -33.23
CA PRO A 14 -19.74 -27.12 -34.19
C PRO A 14 -20.47 -28.21 -34.99
N LEU A 15 -20.23 -28.26 -36.30
CA LEU A 15 -20.88 -29.20 -37.19
C LEU A 15 -20.64 -30.69 -36.81
N SER A 16 -19.49 -30.98 -36.26
CA SER A 16 -19.14 -32.31 -35.73
C SER A 16 -20.08 -32.74 -34.60
N VAL A 17 -20.41 -31.80 -33.69
CA VAL A 17 -21.32 -32.04 -32.58
C VAL A 17 -22.75 -32.25 -33.09
N LEU A 18 -23.20 -31.43 -34.05
CA LEU A 18 -24.50 -31.58 -34.66
C LEU A 18 -24.65 -32.92 -35.39
N LYS A 19 -23.62 -33.39 -36.13
CA LYS A 19 -23.60 -34.66 -36.81
C LYS A 19 -23.65 -35.84 -35.81
N ALA A 20 -22.87 -35.77 -34.75
CA ALA A 20 -22.86 -36.80 -33.72
C ALA A 20 -24.23 -36.92 -33.02
N LEU A 21 -24.85 -35.81 -32.66
CA LEU A 21 -26.18 -35.79 -32.06
C LEU A 21 -27.25 -36.28 -33.03
N ALA A 22 -27.21 -35.86 -34.32
CA ALA A 22 -28.13 -36.33 -35.33
C ALA A 22 -28.05 -37.84 -35.51
N GLN A 23 -26.87 -38.39 -35.51
CA GLN A 23 -26.65 -39.84 -35.59
C GLN A 23 -27.23 -40.59 -34.36
N GLN A 24 -26.99 -40.06 -33.14
CA GLN A 24 -27.53 -40.63 -31.90
C GLN A 24 -29.07 -40.61 -31.86
N LEU A 25 -29.66 -39.53 -32.39
CA LEU A 25 -31.11 -39.33 -32.40
C LEU A 25 -31.78 -39.86 -33.65
N SER A 26 -31.04 -40.55 -34.54
CA SER A 26 -31.55 -41.07 -35.84
C SER A 26 -32.20 -40.00 -36.73
N ILE A 27 -31.68 -38.78 -36.69
CA ILE A 27 -32.16 -37.65 -37.48
C ILE A 27 -31.44 -37.63 -38.84
N MET A 28 -32.19 -37.79 -39.95
CA MET A 28 -31.61 -37.85 -41.29
C MET A 28 -31.05 -36.55 -41.81
N SER A 29 -31.60 -35.39 -41.39
CA SER A 29 -31.21 -34.10 -41.95
C SER A 29 -30.92 -33.07 -40.88
N ILE A 30 -29.72 -32.46 -40.92
CA ILE A 30 -29.33 -31.34 -40.03
C ILE A 30 -30.08 -30.03 -40.39
N LYS A 31 -30.74 -29.98 -41.55
CA LYS A 31 -31.51 -28.80 -41.96
C LYS A 31 -32.66 -28.48 -41.00
N CYS A 32 -33.27 -29.50 -40.36
CA CYS A 32 -34.33 -29.32 -39.39
C CYS A 32 -33.89 -28.43 -38.19
N PHE A 33 -32.60 -28.40 -37.85
CA PHE A 33 -32.09 -27.53 -36.79
C PHE A 33 -32.16 -26.04 -37.14
N ARG A 34 -31.97 -25.67 -38.40
CA ARG A 34 -32.11 -24.29 -38.88
C ARG A 34 -33.59 -23.88 -38.94
N GLU A 35 -34.46 -24.71 -39.43
CA GLU A 35 -35.90 -24.47 -39.50
C GLU A 35 -36.52 -24.35 -38.11
N TYR A 36 -36.11 -25.20 -37.15
CA TYR A 36 -36.55 -25.17 -35.75
C TYR A 36 -36.27 -23.83 -35.08
N ARG A 37 -35.19 -23.16 -35.43
CA ARG A 37 -34.81 -21.85 -34.84
C ARG A 37 -35.88 -20.79 -35.04
N GLU A 38 -36.60 -20.81 -36.16
CA GLU A 38 -37.62 -19.82 -36.53
C GLU A 38 -39.00 -20.17 -35.96
N THR A 39 -39.14 -21.33 -35.33
CA THR A 39 -40.41 -21.76 -34.77
C THR A 39 -40.69 -21.22 -33.37
N PRO A 40 -41.96 -20.87 -33.04
CA PRO A 40 -42.34 -20.46 -31.69
C PRO A 40 -42.09 -21.56 -30.62
N GLN A 41 -42.12 -22.84 -31.02
CA GLN A 41 -41.86 -24.00 -30.13
C GLN A 41 -40.48 -23.95 -29.50
N ARG A 42 -39.54 -23.29 -30.11
CA ARG A 42 -38.19 -23.10 -29.50
C ARG A 42 -38.28 -22.53 -28.08
N TRP A 43 -39.12 -21.53 -27.88
CA TRP A 43 -39.24 -20.86 -26.58
C TRP A 43 -39.89 -21.74 -25.53
N SER A 44 -40.92 -22.53 -25.89
CA SER A 44 -41.55 -23.49 -24.99
C SER A 44 -40.58 -24.60 -24.59
N HIS A 45 -39.85 -25.15 -25.54
CA HIS A 45 -38.84 -26.19 -25.24
C HIS A 45 -37.69 -25.63 -24.43
N MET A 46 -37.27 -24.39 -24.66
CA MET A 46 -36.23 -23.75 -23.77
C MET A 46 -36.74 -23.59 -22.34
N ALA A 47 -38.03 -23.23 -22.18
CA ALA A 47 -38.63 -23.13 -20.85
C ALA A 47 -38.73 -24.50 -20.18
N GLU A 48 -39.17 -25.51 -20.89
CA GLU A 48 -39.27 -26.87 -20.37
C GLU A 48 -37.91 -27.44 -19.94
N ILE A 49 -36.88 -27.28 -20.79
CA ILE A 49 -35.49 -27.71 -20.47
C ILE A 49 -34.98 -26.96 -19.23
N ARG A 50 -35.19 -25.64 -19.18
CA ARG A 50 -34.79 -24.82 -18.04
C ARG A 50 -35.43 -25.33 -16.76
N ASP A 51 -36.75 -25.54 -16.77
CA ASP A 51 -37.52 -25.96 -15.60
C ASP A 51 -37.15 -27.38 -15.19
N HIS A 52 -36.96 -28.30 -16.16
CA HIS A 52 -36.51 -29.68 -15.89
C HIS A 52 -35.16 -29.74 -15.18
N TYR A 53 -34.19 -28.87 -15.55
CA TYR A 53 -32.86 -28.82 -14.91
C TYR A 53 -32.77 -27.84 -13.72
N GLY A 54 -33.87 -27.16 -13.41
CA GLY A 54 -33.95 -26.22 -12.28
C GLY A 54 -33.08 -24.97 -12.50
N TYR A 55 -32.97 -24.47 -13.75
CA TYR A 55 -32.27 -23.23 -14.05
C TYR A 55 -33.18 -22.02 -13.88
N LEU A 56 -32.63 -20.96 -13.26
CA LEU A 56 -33.28 -19.67 -13.10
C LEU A 56 -32.92 -18.73 -14.25
N ASN A 57 -33.78 -17.77 -14.54
CA ASN A 57 -33.47 -16.72 -15.49
C ASN A 57 -32.61 -15.63 -14.82
N PHE A 58 -31.68 -15.04 -15.58
CA PHE A 58 -30.90 -13.90 -15.14
C PHE A 58 -31.79 -12.69 -14.82
N SER A 59 -32.94 -12.55 -15.49
CA SER A 59 -33.92 -11.46 -15.27
C SER A 59 -34.81 -11.68 -14.02
N ASP A 60 -34.67 -12.80 -13.31
CA ASP A 60 -35.41 -13.04 -12.08
C ASP A 60 -35.02 -12.01 -11.02
N PHE A 61 -36.02 -11.42 -10.38
CA PHE A 61 -35.80 -10.35 -9.38
C PHE A 61 -34.97 -10.83 -8.20
N VAL A 62 -35.25 -12.04 -7.68
CA VAL A 62 -34.55 -12.59 -6.52
C VAL A 62 -33.08 -12.88 -6.87
N VAL A 63 -32.84 -13.44 -8.06
CA VAL A 63 -31.49 -13.68 -8.58
C VAL A 63 -30.74 -12.35 -8.72
N GLY A 64 -31.36 -11.38 -9.40
CA GLY A 64 -30.77 -10.07 -9.62
C GLY A 64 -30.44 -9.34 -8.31
N PHE A 65 -31.32 -9.43 -7.30
CA PHE A 65 -31.06 -8.84 -5.99
C PHE A 65 -29.89 -9.52 -5.27
N ARG A 66 -29.86 -10.86 -5.19
CA ARG A 66 -28.79 -11.63 -4.53
C ARG A 66 -27.46 -11.38 -5.20
N LEU A 67 -27.43 -11.46 -6.53
CA LEU A 67 -26.21 -11.22 -7.30
C LEU A 67 -25.70 -9.79 -7.13
N THR A 68 -26.61 -8.79 -7.19
CA THR A 68 -26.23 -7.38 -6.99
C THR A 68 -25.63 -7.15 -5.60
N ARG A 69 -26.25 -7.69 -4.56
CA ARG A 69 -25.76 -7.56 -3.19
C ARG A 69 -24.39 -8.21 -3.03
N TRP A 70 -24.24 -9.47 -3.47
CA TRP A 70 -22.99 -10.20 -3.41
C TRP A 70 -21.87 -9.49 -4.18
N LEU A 71 -22.14 -9.04 -5.40
CA LEU A 71 -21.15 -8.31 -6.21
C LEU A 71 -20.81 -6.95 -5.61
N PHE A 72 -21.80 -6.26 -5.04
CA PHE A 72 -21.56 -5.00 -4.34
C PHE A 72 -20.63 -5.19 -3.13
N ASP A 73 -20.86 -6.20 -2.31
CA ASP A 73 -20.01 -6.53 -1.15
C ASP A 73 -18.59 -6.87 -1.60
N LEU A 74 -18.45 -7.60 -2.71
CA LEU A 74 -17.16 -7.90 -3.31
C LEU A 74 -16.43 -6.63 -3.80
N CYS A 75 -17.14 -5.74 -4.49
CA CYS A 75 -16.62 -4.45 -4.93
C CYS A 75 -16.32 -3.49 -3.77
N TRP A 76 -17.07 -3.59 -2.67
CA TRP A 76 -16.87 -2.78 -1.48
C TRP A 76 -15.60 -3.17 -0.71
N THR A 77 -15.34 -4.45 -0.56
CA THR A 77 -14.21 -4.98 0.22
C THR A 77 -12.93 -5.15 -0.59
N GLY A 78 -13.05 -5.46 -1.88
CA GLY A 78 -11.95 -5.79 -2.78
C GLY A 78 -11.55 -4.66 -3.73
N THR A 79 -10.44 -4.88 -4.43
CA THR A 79 -9.90 -3.98 -5.46
C THR A 79 -9.73 -4.72 -6.79
N ASP A 80 -10.55 -5.75 -7.03
CA ASP A 80 -10.46 -6.60 -8.21
C ASP A 80 -10.69 -5.82 -9.50
N ARG A 81 -9.98 -6.24 -10.54
CA ARG A 81 -10.14 -5.69 -11.89
C ARG A 81 -11.47 -6.12 -12.50
N PRO A 82 -12.04 -5.36 -13.44
CA PRO A 82 -13.32 -5.70 -14.07
C PRO A 82 -13.38 -7.12 -14.64
N GLY A 83 -12.31 -7.60 -15.28
CA GLY A 83 -12.24 -8.96 -15.81
C GLY A 83 -12.39 -10.04 -14.73
N ILE A 84 -11.69 -9.87 -13.59
CA ILE A 84 -11.79 -10.81 -12.47
C ILE A 84 -13.21 -10.79 -11.88
N LEU A 85 -13.83 -9.63 -11.78
CA LEU A 85 -15.21 -9.52 -11.32
C LEU A 85 -16.18 -10.19 -12.29
N PHE A 86 -15.95 -10.08 -13.59
CA PHE A 86 -16.72 -10.75 -14.62
C PHE A 86 -16.64 -12.28 -14.47
N ASP A 87 -15.43 -12.81 -14.34
CA ASP A 87 -15.21 -14.25 -14.14
C ASP A 87 -15.91 -14.76 -12.88
N ARG A 88 -15.74 -14.06 -11.76
CA ARG A 88 -16.41 -14.40 -10.49
C ARG A 88 -17.93 -14.35 -10.57
N VAL A 89 -18.50 -13.40 -11.32
CA VAL A 89 -19.94 -13.34 -11.54
C VAL A 89 -20.40 -14.52 -12.39
N THR A 90 -19.64 -14.88 -13.42
CA THR A 90 -19.92 -16.07 -14.24
C THR A 90 -19.93 -17.33 -13.40
N ASP A 91 -18.91 -17.54 -12.55
CA ASP A 91 -18.83 -18.67 -11.62
C ASP A 91 -20.02 -18.70 -10.65
N TRP A 92 -20.39 -17.52 -10.12
CA TRP A 92 -21.55 -17.41 -9.24
C TRP A 92 -22.85 -17.82 -9.93
N LEU A 93 -23.07 -17.37 -11.19
CA LEU A 93 -24.24 -17.74 -11.99
C LEU A 93 -24.28 -19.26 -12.23
N PHE A 94 -23.17 -19.88 -12.58
CA PHE A 94 -23.07 -21.34 -12.73
C PHE A 94 -23.40 -22.07 -11.43
N ALA A 95 -22.81 -21.65 -10.31
CA ALA A 95 -23.02 -22.27 -9.01
C ALA A 95 -24.49 -22.22 -8.56
N HIS A 96 -25.19 -21.16 -8.93
CA HIS A 96 -26.61 -20.96 -8.56
C HIS A 96 -27.60 -21.42 -9.66
N LYS A 97 -27.12 -22.13 -10.68
CA LYS A 97 -27.94 -22.58 -11.81
C LYS A 97 -28.74 -21.46 -12.46
N VAL A 98 -28.09 -20.32 -12.71
CA VAL A 98 -28.67 -19.20 -13.44
C VAL A 98 -28.18 -19.22 -14.86
N LEU A 99 -29.10 -19.05 -15.82
CA LEU A 99 -28.73 -18.96 -17.23
C LEU A 99 -27.85 -17.73 -17.46
N LEU A 100 -26.73 -17.94 -18.15
CA LEU A 100 -25.82 -16.86 -18.49
C LEU A 100 -26.47 -15.87 -19.46
N PRO A 101 -26.46 -14.58 -19.16
CA PRO A 101 -26.86 -13.55 -20.10
C PRO A 101 -25.76 -13.36 -21.16
N GLY A 102 -26.06 -12.62 -22.22
CA GLY A 102 -25.05 -12.20 -23.18
C GLY A 102 -23.91 -11.43 -22.51
N SER A 103 -22.67 -11.63 -22.98
CA SER A 103 -21.45 -11.06 -22.38
C SER A 103 -21.54 -9.54 -22.18
N SER A 104 -22.05 -8.81 -23.18
CA SER A 104 -22.21 -7.36 -23.09
C SER A 104 -23.20 -6.90 -22.01
N LEU A 105 -24.24 -7.71 -21.73
CA LEU A 105 -25.17 -7.43 -20.65
C LEU A 105 -24.50 -7.65 -19.29
N LEU A 106 -23.72 -8.72 -19.16
CA LEU A 106 -23.00 -9.05 -17.95
C LEU A 106 -21.91 -8.02 -17.63
N GLU A 107 -21.16 -7.58 -18.66
CA GLU A 107 -20.16 -6.50 -18.52
C GLU A 107 -20.79 -5.18 -18.04
N ARG A 108 -21.91 -4.78 -18.64
CA ARG A 108 -22.65 -3.60 -18.21
C ARG A 108 -23.17 -3.73 -16.77
N PHE A 109 -23.66 -4.90 -16.41
CA PHE A 109 -24.10 -5.17 -15.04
C PHE A 109 -22.94 -5.04 -14.04
N VAL A 110 -21.83 -5.69 -14.30
CA VAL A 110 -20.61 -5.62 -13.44
C VAL A 110 -20.13 -4.18 -13.31
N SER A 111 -20.05 -3.46 -14.42
CA SER A 111 -19.62 -2.05 -14.45
C SER A 111 -20.55 -1.16 -13.62
N LYS A 112 -21.88 -1.35 -13.75
CA LYS A 112 -22.89 -0.58 -13.00
C LYS A 112 -22.79 -0.80 -11.49
N VAL A 113 -22.64 -2.05 -11.05
CA VAL A 113 -22.55 -2.37 -9.63
C VAL A 113 -21.23 -1.85 -9.05
N ARG A 114 -20.13 -2.02 -9.77
CA ARG A 114 -18.81 -1.49 -9.40
C ARG A 114 -18.84 0.03 -9.24
N HIS A 115 -19.40 0.73 -10.24
CA HIS A 115 -19.52 2.19 -10.18
C HIS A 115 -20.38 2.66 -8.99
N ARG A 116 -21.46 1.93 -8.68
CA ARG A 116 -22.28 2.20 -7.49
C ARG A 116 -21.49 2.06 -6.19
N ALA A 117 -20.65 1.02 -6.07
CA ALA A 117 -19.78 0.82 -4.91
C ALA A 117 -18.70 1.91 -4.81
N GLU A 118 -18.12 2.33 -5.94
CA GLU A 118 -17.15 3.43 -6.00
C GLU A 118 -17.78 4.76 -5.58
N ASN A 119 -18.94 5.12 -6.13
CA ASN A 119 -19.66 6.34 -5.76
C ASN A 119 -20.03 6.36 -4.27
N ARG A 120 -20.46 5.22 -3.72
CA ARG A 120 -20.73 5.10 -2.30
C ARG A 120 -19.48 5.35 -1.45
N LEU A 121 -18.34 4.80 -1.86
CA LEU A 121 -17.06 5.01 -1.19
C LEU A 121 -16.68 6.49 -1.18
N TRP A 122 -16.74 7.16 -2.34
CA TRP A 122 -16.40 8.58 -2.44
C TRP A 122 -17.34 9.43 -1.59
N SER A 123 -18.64 9.21 -1.69
CA SER A 123 -19.62 9.91 -0.86
C SER A 123 -19.40 9.71 0.64
N CYS A 124 -19.03 8.50 1.07
CA CYS A 124 -18.72 8.24 2.47
C CYS A 124 -17.49 9.03 2.95
N LEU A 125 -16.45 9.15 2.13
CA LEU A 125 -15.24 9.88 2.47
C LEU A 125 -15.43 11.39 2.46
N VAL A 126 -16.25 11.92 1.55
CA VAL A 126 -16.44 13.36 1.36
C VAL A 126 -17.51 13.96 2.28
N ARG A 127 -18.51 13.15 2.66
CA ARG A 127 -19.68 13.63 3.43
C ARG A 127 -19.32 14.21 4.81
N SER A 128 -18.24 13.76 5.41
CA SER A 128 -17.77 14.23 6.72
C SER A 128 -16.92 15.49 6.67
N LEU A 129 -16.57 15.98 5.47
CA LEU A 129 -15.71 17.15 5.30
C LEU A 129 -16.51 18.46 5.39
N SER A 130 -15.96 19.42 6.13
CA SER A 130 -16.42 20.80 6.06
C SER A 130 -16.00 21.48 4.74
N GLU A 131 -16.64 22.57 4.37
CA GLU A 131 -16.27 23.33 3.16
C GLU A 131 -14.83 23.87 3.23
N GLU A 132 -14.39 24.27 4.42
CA GLU A 132 -12.98 24.68 4.64
C GLU A 132 -12.00 23.53 4.40
N GLN A 133 -12.33 22.31 4.85
CA GLN A 133 -11.49 21.15 4.62
C GLN A 133 -11.41 20.80 3.12
N LYS A 134 -12.53 20.91 2.40
CA LYS A 134 -12.55 20.71 0.94
C LYS A 134 -11.66 21.73 0.23
N GLN A 135 -11.75 23.01 0.61
CA GLN A 135 -10.90 24.08 0.06
C GLN A 135 -9.41 23.83 0.36
N ARG A 136 -9.06 23.41 1.60
CA ARG A 136 -7.67 23.06 1.94
C ARG A 136 -7.15 21.89 1.12
N LEU A 137 -7.98 20.87 0.88
CA LEU A 137 -7.62 19.75 0.02
C LEU A 137 -7.41 20.17 -1.44
N ASP A 138 -8.30 20.97 -2.00
CA ASP A 138 -8.15 21.48 -3.36
C ASP A 138 -6.94 22.42 -3.50
N ALA A 139 -6.61 23.20 -2.46
CA ALA A 139 -5.42 24.04 -2.42
C ALA A 139 -4.11 23.25 -2.53
N LEU A 140 -4.09 21.98 -2.09
CA LEU A 140 -2.92 21.10 -2.28
C LEU A 140 -2.55 20.91 -3.75
N LEU A 141 -3.53 21.01 -4.65
CA LEU A 141 -3.33 20.82 -6.09
C LEU A 141 -2.81 22.08 -6.78
N THR A 142 -2.81 23.21 -6.10
CA THR A 142 -2.32 24.48 -6.65
C THR A 142 -0.80 24.59 -6.52
N THR A 143 -0.19 25.29 -7.46
CA THR A 143 1.24 25.65 -7.41
C THR A 143 1.35 27.01 -6.73
N PRO A 144 2.05 27.13 -5.60
CA PRO A 144 2.25 28.42 -4.93
C PRO A 144 2.97 29.41 -5.84
N GLU A 145 2.61 30.70 -5.74
CA GLU A 145 3.29 31.79 -6.45
C GLU A 145 4.79 31.77 -6.12
N GLY A 146 5.64 31.87 -7.14
CA GLY A 146 7.11 31.84 -6.99
C GLY A 146 7.73 30.41 -6.99
N SER A 147 6.94 29.36 -6.98
CA SER A 147 7.44 27.98 -7.07
C SER A 147 7.42 27.48 -8.51
N ARG A 148 8.61 27.27 -9.08
CA ARG A 148 8.75 26.84 -10.48
C ARG A 148 8.33 25.41 -10.74
N ARG A 149 7.12 24.93 -10.60
CA ARG A 149 6.57 23.64 -11.08
C ARG A 149 6.19 22.59 -10.04
N SER A 150 6.25 22.80 -8.73
CA SER A 150 5.77 21.78 -7.77
C SER A 150 4.56 22.27 -6.99
N SER A 151 3.49 21.47 -7.01
CA SER A 151 2.30 21.72 -6.19
C SER A 151 2.60 21.47 -4.71
N GLN A 152 1.70 21.91 -3.82
CA GLN A 152 1.81 21.56 -2.41
C GLN A 152 1.71 20.03 -2.21
N LEU A 153 0.89 19.36 -3.01
CA LEU A 153 0.79 17.89 -3.01
C LEU A 153 2.13 17.22 -3.33
N ASP A 154 2.88 17.73 -4.32
CA ASP A 154 4.18 17.15 -4.68
C ASP A 154 5.22 17.35 -3.57
N ARG A 155 5.15 18.47 -2.85
CA ARG A 155 6.00 18.70 -1.67
C ARG A 155 5.67 17.72 -0.54
N LEU A 156 4.39 17.47 -0.29
CA LEU A 156 3.96 16.51 0.72
C LEU A 156 4.33 15.06 0.36
N ARG A 157 4.40 14.71 -0.93
CA ARG A 157 4.87 13.40 -1.40
C ARG A 157 6.35 13.17 -1.14
N SER A 158 7.13 14.24 -1.14
CA SER A 158 8.59 14.14 -0.96
C SER A 158 8.91 13.88 0.50
N GLY A 159 9.32 12.66 0.81
CA GLY A 159 9.83 12.28 2.13
C GLY A 159 11.27 12.76 2.37
N PRO A 160 11.82 12.51 3.56
CA PRO A 160 13.21 12.80 3.88
C PRO A 160 14.17 11.96 3.04
N VAL A 161 15.23 12.58 2.50
CA VAL A 161 16.23 11.91 1.66
C VAL A 161 17.47 11.50 2.46
N THR A 162 17.76 12.22 3.55
CA THR A 162 18.96 12.02 4.37
C THR A 162 18.61 11.83 5.84
N ILE A 163 19.46 11.10 6.54
CA ILE A 163 19.33 10.88 7.99
C ILE A 163 20.21 11.90 8.71
N SER A 164 19.60 12.98 9.15
CA SER A 164 20.28 14.07 9.86
C SER A 164 19.31 14.84 10.79
N GLY A 165 19.85 15.57 11.75
CA GLY A 165 19.03 16.43 12.62
C GLY A 165 18.13 17.41 11.84
N PRO A 166 18.65 18.15 10.84
CA PRO A 166 17.81 19.01 9.98
C PRO A 166 16.74 18.24 9.22
N SER A 167 16.99 17.01 8.78
CA SER A 167 15.98 16.15 8.11
C SER A 167 14.88 15.73 9.08
N LEU A 168 15.21 15.45 10.34
CA LEU A 168 14.20 15.16 11.37
C LEU A 168 13.28 16.35 11.58
N VAL A 169 13.83 17.57 11.72
CA VAL A 169 13.04 18.80 11.87
C VAL A 169 12.09 18.97 10.67
N LYS A 170 12.58 18.84 9.45
CA LYS A 170 11.74 18.90 8.23
C LYS A 170 10.65 17.83 8.19
N SER A 171 10.94 16.60 8.67
CA SER A 171 9.94 15.54 8.76
C SER A 171 8.84 15.87 9.77
N LEU A 172 9.20 16.47 10.90
CA LEU A 172 8.24 16.94 11.91
C LEU A 172 7.40 18.10 11.40
N GLU A 173 8.00 19.06 10.70
CA GLU A 173 7.28 20.19 10.06
C GLU A 173 6.29 19.69 8.99
N ARG A 174 6.72 18.69 8.18
CA ARG A 174 5.85 18.02 7.21
C ARG A 174 4.67 17.33 7.90
N LEU A 175 4.93 16.58 8.97
CA LEU A 175 3.89 15.91 9.76
C LEU A 175 2.91 16.94 10.36
N GLN A 176 3.41 18.04 10.90
CA GLN A 176 2.58 19.12 11.43
C GLN A 176 1.72 19.76 10.33
N THR A 177 2.27 19.96 9.14
CA THR A 177 1.54 20.47 7.98
C THR A 177 0.39 19.54 7.58
N ILE A 178 0.63 18.21 7.58
CA ILE A 178 -0.39 17.19 7.29
C ILE A 178 -1.51 17.24 8.35
N ARG A 179 -1.15 17.31 9.63
CA ARG A 179 -2.12 17.37 10.75
C ARG A 179 -2.96 18.63 10.74
N ASN A 180 -2.36 19.76 10.36
CA ASN A 180 -3.07 21.05 10.28
C ASN A 180 -4.16 21.08 9.18
N LEU A 181 -4.15 20.12 8.23
CA LEU A 181 -5.26 19.95 7.30
C LEU A 181 -6.54 19.50 8.02
N GLY A 182 -6.42 18.85 9.18
CA GLY A 182 -7.54 18.41 10.00
C GLY A 182 -8.40 17.32 9.35
N ILE A 183 -7.79 16.49 8.49
CA ILE A 183 -8.50 15.45 7.74
C ILE A 183 -8.50 14.15 8.54
N SER A 184 -9.69 13.62 8.84
CA SER A 184 -9.87 12.33 9.48
C SER A 184 -10.83 11.45 8.69
N LEU A 185 -10.69 10.13 8.82
CA LEU A 185 -11.65 9.20 8.23
C LEU A 185 -12.96 9.22 9.01
N PRO A 186 -14.11 9.06 8.34
CA PRO A 186 -15.39 8.97 9.01
C PRO A 186 -15.45 7.72 9.89
N SER A 187 -15.69 7.90 11.18
CA SER A 187 -15.80 6.81 12.16
C SER A 187 -17.11 6.01 12.05
N ALA A 188 -18.15 6.63 11.49
CA ALA A 188 -19.49 6.03 11.39
C ALA A 188 -19.61 4.89 10.36
N VAL A 189 -18.68 4.78 9.42
CA VAL A 189 -18.70 3.77 8.35
C VAL A 189 -17.38 3.02 8.32
N LYS A 190 -17.44 1.70 8.46
CA LYS A 190 -16.24 0.85 8.28
C LYS A 190 -15.87 0.78 6.80
N ILE A 191 -14.94 1.63 6.39
CA ILE A 191 -14.37 1.60 5.05
C ILE A 191 -13.20 0.63 5.04
N PRO A 192 -13.16 -0.36 4.12
CA PRO A 192 -12.06 -1.31 4.05
C PRO A 192 -10.73 -0.62 3.75
N LEU A 193 -9.69 -0.95 4.51
CA LEU A 193 -8.36 -0.37 4.38
C LEU A 193 -7.77 -0.59 2.98
N SER A 194 -8.09 -1.71 2.33
CA SER A 194 -7.71 -2.03 0.95
C SER A 194 -8.17 -0.94 -0.03
N ARG A 195 -9.39 -0.43 0.15
CA ARG A 195 -9.98 0.62 -0.70
C ARG A 195 -9.33 1.97 -0.46
N ILE A 196 -9.09 2.33 0.80
CA ILE A 196 -8.37 3.55 1.17
C ILE A 196 -6.96 3.52 0.61
N THR A 197 -6.26 2.39 0.77
CA THR A 197 -4.90 2.21 0.24
C THR A 197 -4.85 2.31 -1.29
N ALA A 198 -5.85 1.78 -1.99
CA ALA A 198 -5.92 1.88 -3.46
C ALA A 198 -6.09 3.34 -3.94
N LEU A 199 -6.98 4.12 -3.28
CA LEU A 199 -7.14 5.54 -3.57
C LEU A 199 -5.87 6.34 -3.23
N ALA A 200 -5.27 6.10 -2.06
CA ALA A 200 -4.04 6.75 -1.65
C ALA A 200 -2.87 6.45 -2.60
N ARG A 201 -2.74 5.20 -3.04
CA ARG A 201 -1.70 4.78 -4.00
C ARG A 201 -1.85 5.51 -5.33
N PHE A 202 -3.08 5.70 -5.83
CA PHE A 202 -3.31 6.51 -7.02
C PHE A 202 -2.84 7.95 -6.79
N ALA A 203 -3.20 8.58 -5.66
CA ALA A 203 -2.76 9.94 -5.33
C ALA A 203 -1.25 10.05 -5.14
N THR A 204 -0.55 8.99 -4.75
CA THR A 204 0.92 9.00 -4.60
C THR A 204 1.63 9.06 -5.96
N THR A 205 1.09 8.39 -6.99
CA THR A 205 1.79 8.20 -8.28
C THR A 205 1.27 9.07 -9.41
N ALA A 206 -0.01 9.46 -9.37
CA ALA A 206 -0.64 10.21 -10.45
C ALA A 206 -0.12 11.66 -10.52
N LYS A 207 0.02 12.18 -11.73
CA LYS A 207 0.29 13.62 -11.93
C LYS A 207 -0.84 14.47 -11.35
N VAL A 208 -0.51 15.63 -10.79
CA VAL A 208 -1.49 16.56 -10.21
C VAL A 208 -2.59 16.92 -11.22
N THR A 209 -2.22 17.14 -12.48
CA THR A 209 -3.17 17.42 -13.57
C THR A 209 -4.16 16.28 -13.80
N ALA A 210 -3.77 15.03 -13.58
CA ALA A 210 -4.67 13.87 -13.67
C ALA A 210 -5.66 13.84 -12.49
N ILE A 211 -5.22 14.23 -11.30
CA ILE A 211 -6.09 14.33 -10.12
C ILE A 211 -7.11 15.46 -10.29
N ILE A 212 -6.70 16.63 -10.79
CA ILE A 212 -7.59 17.77 -11.06
C ILE A 212 -8.73 17.41 -12.02
N ARG A 213 -8.47 16.55 -13.02
CA ARG A 213 -9.47 16.10 -14.01
C ARG A 213 -10.49 15.11 -13.47
N LEU A 214 -10.30 14.58 -12.26
CA LEU A 214 -11.29 13.68 -11.66
C LEU A 214 -12.58 14.43 -11.30
N PRO A 215 -13.75 13.76 -11.34
CA PRO A 215 -14.96 14.28 -10.72
C PRO A 215 -14.73 14.72 -9.28
N VAL A 216 -15.40 15.76 -8.83
CA VAL A 216 -15.15 16.43 -7.53
C VAL A 216 -15.12 15.42 -6.38
N ASP A 217 -16.14 14.58 -6.25
CA ASP A 217 -16.23 13.61 -5.14
C ASP A 217 -15.09 12.60 -5.17
N ARG A 218 -14.74 12.11 -6.37
CA ARG A 218 -13.60 11.18 -6.53
C ARG A 218 -12.29 11.85 -6.21
N ARG A 219 -12.10 13.10 -6.63
CA ARG A 219 -10.90 13.90 -6.37
C ARG A 219 -10.71 14.10 -4.87
N LEU A 220 -11.73 14.61 -4.19
CA LEU A 220 -11.69 14.83 -2.74
C LEU A 220 -11.50 13.53 -1.97
N ALA A 221 -12.23 12.46 -2.30
CA ALA A 221 -12.06 11.15 -1.67
C ALA A 221 -10.64 10.60 -1.85
N THR A 222 -10.05 10.82 -3.02
CA THR A 222 -8.66 10.42 -3.31
C THR A 222 -7.66 11.19 -2.44
N LEU A 223 -7.87 12.50 -2.27
CA LEU A 223 -7.02 13.34 -1.42
C LEU A 223 -7.19 12.99 0.07
N VAL A 224 -8.42 12.74 0.55
CA VAL A 224 -8.68 12.28 1.93
C VAL A 224 -7.92 10.98 2.21
N ALA A 225 -8.06 10.00 1.34
CA ALA A 225 -7.38 8.71 1.48
C ALA A 225 -5.84 8.88 1.47
N PHE A 226 -5.34 9.77 0.62
CA PHE A 226 -3.91 10.08 0.53
C PHE A 226 -3.40 10.73 1.82
N ILE A 227 -4.05 11.78 2.32
CA ILE A 227 -3.64 12.50 3.54
C ILE A 227 -3.67 11.57 4.75
N HIS A 228 -4.72 10.77 4.91
CA HIS A 228 -4.79 9.79 5.99
C HIS A 228 -3.63 8.78 5.96
N ARG A 229 -3.31 8.26 4.77
CA ARG A 229 -2.19 7.32 4.62
C ARG A 229 -0.84 8.02 4.80
N LEU A 230 -0.72 9.24 4.31
CA LEU A 230 0.48 10.04 4.40
C LEU A 230 0.82 10.41 5.84
N GLU A 231 -0.17 10.69 6.69
CA GLU A 231 0.05 10.98 8.11
C GLU A 231 0.73 9.80 8.81
N ALA A 232 0.23 8.57 8.60
CA ALA A 232 0.86 7.38 9.15
C ALA A 232 2.30 7.20 8.63
N THR A 233 2.49 7.32 7.31
CA THR A 233 3.82 7.19 6.70
C THR A 233 4.80 8.26 7.19
N ALA A 234 4.36 9.53 7.30
CA ALA A 234 5.21 10.60 7.79
C ALA A 234 5.59 10.45 9.27
N HIS A 235 4.71 9.83 10.07
CA HIS A 235 5.01 9.45 11.45
C HIS A 235 6.09 8.39 11.52
N ASP A 236 5.92 7.31 10.75
CA ASP A 236 6.87 6.21 10.71
C ASP A 236 8.26 6.70 10.23
N GLU A 237 8.32 7.51 9.18
CA GLU A 237 9.55 8.13 8.66
C GLU A 237 10.25 9.01 9.72
N ALA A 238 9.50 9.82 10.48
CA ALA A 238 10.07 10.67 11.52
C ALA A 238 10.63 9.84 12.69
N LEU A 239 9.92 8.79 13.10
CA LEU A 239 10.36 7.87 14.14
C LEU A 239 11.61 7.10 13.71
N GLU A 240 11.66 6.60 12.49
CA GLU A 240 12.82 5.89 11.95
C GLU A 240 14.08 6.78 11.95
N ILE A 241 13.98 8.03 11.46
CA ILE A 241 15.10 8.97 11.50
C ILE A 241 15.53 9.22 12.95
N PHE A 242 14.59 9.42 13.86
CA PHE A 242 14.88 9.66 15.27
C PHE A 242 15.60 8.47 15.92
N GLU A 243 15.14 7.26 15.67
CA GLU A 243 15.78 6.04 16.17
C GLU A 243 17.22 5.88 15.69
N ILE A 244 17.45 6.08 14.38
CA ILE A 244 18.80 6.00 13.80
C ILE A 244 19.72 7.08 14.38
N LEU A 245 19.23 8.30 14.56
CA LEU A 245 19.99 9.38 15.18
C LEU A 245 20.35 9.06 16.63
N LEU A 246 19.41 8.57 17.44
CA LEU A 246 19.67 8.13 18.81
C LEU A 246 20.72 7.03 18.84
N HIS A 247 20.58 6.00 18.00
CA HIS A 247 21.55 4.92 17.92
C HIS A 247 22.96 5.42 17.59
N SER A 248 23.06 6.37 16.67
CA SER A 248 24.34 6.99 16.29
C SER A 248 24.97 7.78 17.44
N LEU A 249 24.16 8.50 18.22
CA LEU A 249 24.61 9.25 19.38
C LEU A 249 25.13 8.32 20.48
N PHE A 250 24.38 7.27 20.83
CA PHE A 250 24.82 6.27 21.81
C PHE A 250 26.10 5.55 21.37
N LYS A 251 26.24 5.22 20.11
CA LYS A 251 27.46 4.61 19.58
C LYS A 251 28.65 5.55 19.69
N LYS A 252 28.48 6.83 19.37
CA LYS A 252 29.54 7.85 19.52
C LYS A 252 29.92 8.03 21.00
N ALA A 253 28.93 8.13 21.90
CA ALA A 253 29.18 8.25 23.36
C ALA A 253 29.98 7.08 23.89
N LYS A 254 29.59 5.82 23.57
CA LYS A 254 30.33 4.62 23.96
C LYS A 254 31.76 4.59 23.41
N GLN A 255 31.95 5.02 22.16
CA GLN A 255 33.31 5.09 21.57
C GLN A 255 34.18 6.15 22.25
N THR A 256 33.58 7.31 22.58
CA THR A 256 34.31 8.37 23.29
C THR A 256 34.73 7.92 24.69
N ASP A 257 33.82 7.29 25.45
CA ASP A 257 34.08 6.73 26.76
C ASP A 257 35.17 5.66 26.70
N LYS A 258 35.08 4.72 25.74
CA LYS A 258 36.12 3.70 25.54
C LYS A 258 37.47 4.31 25.20
N LYS A 259 37.54 5.36 24.36
CA LYS A 259 38.79 6.05 24.05
C LYS A 259 39.36 6.77 25.27
N ALA A 260 38.52 7.43 26.08
CA ALA A 260 38.94 8.06 27.30
C ALA A 260 39.55 7.05 28.28
N ARG A 261 38.87 5.93 28.54
CA ARG A 261 39.36 4.84 29.38
C ARG A 261 40.69 4.25 28.89
N LEU A 262 40.83 4.04 27.58
CA LEU A 262 42.10 3.55 26.99
C LEU A 262 43.24 4.55 27.13
N ARG A 263 42.97 5.86 27.05
CA ARG A 263 43.98 6.90 27.32
C ARG A 263 44.42 6.85 28.78
N THR A 264 43.48 6.85 29.71
CA THR A 264 43.76 6.76 31.16
C THR A 264 44.58 5.50 31.51
N LEU A 265 44.24 4.33 30.92
CA LEU A 265 45.01 3.10 31.12
C LEU A 265 46.44 3.20 30.60
N LYS A 266 46.64 3.82 29.40
CA LYS A 266 48.00 4.03 28.84
C LYS A 266 48.82 4.98 29.68
N ASP A 267 48.19 6.05 30.18
CA ASP A 267 48.85 7.01 31.03
C ASP A 267 49.26 6.36 32.36
N LEU A 268 48.41 5.51 32.94
CA LEU A 268 48.67 4.74 34.15
C LEU A 268 49.77 3.69 33.93
N ASP A 269 49.77 3.00 32.80
CA ASP A 269 50.79 2.04 32.43
C ASP A 269 52.18 2.71 32.24
N LYS A 270 52.20 3.89 31.59
CA LYS A 270 53.40 4.71 31.47
C LYS A 270 53.92 5.15 32.83
N ALA A 271 53.03 5.64 33.70
CA ALA A 271 53.39 6.06 35.06
C ALA A 271 53.95 4.90 35.90
N ALA A 272 53.31 3.75 35.85
CA ALA A 272 53.78 2.53 36.51
C ALA A 272 55.17 2.08 36.02
N THR A 273 55.38 2.09 34.69
CA THR A 273 56.65 1.75 34.08
C THR A 273 57.75 2.72 34.51
N THR A 274 57.45 4.00 34.55
CA THR A 274 58.39 5.05 35.01
C THR A 274 58.74 4.83 36.46
N LEU A 275 57.77 4.54 37.37
CA LEU A 275 57.98 4.27 38.76
C LEU A 275 58.84 3.01 38.99
N VAL A 276 58.52 1.90 38.33
CA VAL A 276 59.26 0.68 38.35
C VAL A 276 60.71 0.91 37.93
N SER A 277 60.95 1.63 36.88
CA SER A 277 62.29 1.95 36.40
C SER A 277 63.06 2.81 37.38
N ALA A 278 62.41 3.79 37.96
CA ALA A 278 63.04 4.60 39.03
C ALA A 278 63.37 3.77 40.27
N CYS A 279 62.47 2.89 40.75
CA CYS A 279 62.71 1.98 41.87
C CYS A 279 63.85 1.01 41.56
N ASN A 280 63.95 0.46 40.39
CA ASN A 280 65.06 -0.41 39.97
C ASN A 280 66.42 0.28 40.05
N VAL A 281 66.51 1.56 39.73
CA VAL A 281 67.73 2.34 39.86
C VAL A 281 68.06 2.55 41.34
N ILE A 282 67.08 2.90 42.18
CA ILE A 282 67.24 3.15 43.56
C ILE A 282 67.68 1.84 44.35
N LEU A 283 67.16 0.72 43.92
CA LEU A 283 67.41 -0.58 44.54
C LEU A 283 68.71 -1.28 44.02
N ASN A 284 69.42 -0.68 43.05
CA ASN A 284 70.62 -1.24 42.48
C ASN A 284 71.80 -1.08 43.44
N PRO A 285 72.38 -2.18 44.02
CA PRO A 285 73.43 -2.11 45.00
C PRO A 285 74.76 -1.63 44.41
N ASP A 286 74.95 -1.68 43.12
CA ASP A 286 76.18 -1.28 42.44
C ASP A 286 76.32 0.23 42.20
N LEU A 287 75.20 1.00 42.46
CA LEU A 287 75.18 2.46 42.26
C LEU A 287 75.47 3.20 43.57
N PRO A 288 76.44 4.11 43.61
CA PRO A 288 76.70 4.90 44.81
C PRO A 288 75.66 5.94 45.05
N ASP A 289 75.22 6.16 46.33
CA ASP A 289 74.13 7.04 46.74
C ASP A 289 74.22 8.48 46.21
N ASN A 290 75.44 8.98 46.03
CA ASN A 290 75.63 10.35 45.49
C ASN A 290 75.30 10.53 44.03
N THR A 291 75.16 9.46 43.24
CA THR A 291 74.81 9.48 41.83
C THR A 291 73.40 9.03 41.52
N LEU A 292 72.66 8.51 42.52
CA LEU A 292 71.30 7.98 42.40
C LEU A 292 70.36 8.99 41.76
N ARG A 293 70.32 10.23 42.17
CA ARG A 293 69.46 11.29 41.56
C ARG A 293 69.75 11.53 40.10
N THR A 294 71.04 11.49 39.74
CA THR A 294 71.47 11.71 38.35
C THR A 294 70.93 10.57 37.45
N HIS A 295 70.99 9.34 37.90
CA HIS A 295 70.57 8.18 37.15
C HIS A 295 69.03 8.11 37.11
N VAL A 296 68.28 8.44 38.17
CA VAL A 296 66.84 8.51 38.18
C VAL A 296 66.33 9.59 37.22
N PHE A 297 66.92 10.79 37.21
CA PHE A 297 66.54 11.88 36.32
C PHE A 297 67.08 11.69 34.90
N ALA A 298 67.98 10.77 34.63
CA ALA A 298 68.34 10.35 33.28
C ALA A 298 67.31 9.42 32.65
N LEU A 299 66.47 8.72 33.45
CA LEU A 299 65.38 7.84 32.95
C LEU A 299 64.11 8.57 32.74
N ALA A 300 63.76 9.51 33.56
CA ALA A 300 62.55 10.32 33.43
C ALA A 300 62.78 11.70 34.04
N SER A 301 62.18 12.72 33.46
CA SER A 301 62.27 14.09 33.97
C SER A 301 61.64 14.22 35.36
N ARG A 302 62.02 15.23 36.12
CA ARG A 302 61.45 15.53 37.42
C ARG A 302 59.92 15.72 37.37
N GLU A 303 59.42 16.31 36.29
CA GLU A 303 58.01 16.53 36.07
C GLU A 303 57.27 15.21 35.76
N GLU A 304 57.85 14.32 34.97
CA GLU A 304 57.30 13.00 34.68
C GLU A 304 57.20 12.12 35.91
N ILE A 305 58.21 12.13 36.78
CA ILE A 305 58.21 11.38 38.04
C ILE A 305 57.21 11.97 39.04
N ALA A 306 57.05 13.29 39.08
CA ALA A 306 56.10 13.96 39.97
C ALA A 306 54.65 13.79 39.52
N SER A 307 54.40 13.49 38.23
CA SER A 307 53.07 13.25 37.68
C SER A 307 52.69 11.77 37.62
N ALA A 308 53.62 10.87 37.80
CA ALA A 308 53.41 9.43 37.89
C ALA A 308 52.91 8.99 39.26
#